data_2746f4a40cefcef17f35508d7802b806
#
_entry.id   2746f4a40cefcef17f35508d7802b806
#
_cell.length_a   1.000
_cell.length_b   1.000
_cell.length_c   1.000
_cell.angle_alpha   90.00
_cell.angle_beta   90.00
_cell.angle_gamma   90.00
#
_symmetry.space_group_name_H-M   'P 1'
#
loop_
_entity.id
_entity.type
_entity.pdbx_description
1 polymer ?
#
loop_
_entity_poly.entity_id
_entity_poly.type
_entity_poly.pdbx_seq_one_letter_code
_entity_poly.pdbx_strand_id
1 'polypeptide(L)'
;MPRIERIDVGDYVYHVLNRANGRLPIFDQPEDYQLFETILEEAVEKFDMRLLAYCLMPNHWHLVLYPKEDGDLARFMGWLTNTHTRRWHTWKGTIGQGHLYQGRYKSFLCEEDQHFLTLVRYVERNAKKANLV
;
A
#
# COMPACT_ATOMS: atom_id res chain seq x y z
N MET A 1 -7.22 -14.41 19.95
CA MET A 1 -7.96 -13.16 19.74
C MET A 1 -8.59 -13.12 18.38
N PRO A 2 -9.91 -12.93 18.31
CA PRO A 2 -10.55 -12.86 17.01
C PRO A 2 -10.07 -11.62 16.25
N ARG A 3 -9.95 -11.75 14.94
CA ARG A 3 -9.62 -10.61 14.09
C ARG A 3 -10.80 -9.67 14.01
N ILE A 4 -10.51 -8.38 14.06
CA ILE A 4 -11.51 -7.37 13.75
C ILE A 4 -11.78 -7.48 12.25
N GLU A 5 -13.03 -7.64 11.89
CA GLU A 5 -13.42 -7.74 10.50
C GLU A 5 -13.22 -6.39 9.81
N ARG A 6 -12.59 -6.42 8.63
CA ARG A 6 -12.35 -5.20 7.88
C ARG A 6 -13.57 -4.84 7.05
N ILE A 7 -13.77 -3.53 6.91
CA ILE A 7 -14.72 -3.01 5.96
C ILE A 7 -14.10 -3.12 4.57
N ASP A 8 -14.82 -3.74 3.63
CA ASP A 8 -14.34 -3.93 2.27
C ASP A 8 -15.54 -3.89 1.32
N VAL A 9 -16.13 -2.71 1.21
CA VAL A 9 -17.33 -2.44 0.41
C VAL A 9 -16.92 -1.60 -0.79
N GLY A 10 -17.44 -1.94 -1.96
CA GLY A 10 -17.16 -1.20 -3.20
C GLY A 10 -17.73 0.21 -3.17
N ASP A 11 -17.16 1.07 -4.00
CA ASP A 11 -17.56 2.46 -4.18
C ASP A 11 -17.42 3.34 -2.94
N TYR A 12 -16.47 2.99 -2.07
CA TYR A 12 -16.01 3.85 -0.98
C TYR A 12 -14.51 4.05 -1.10
N VAL A 13 -14.01 5.16 -0.60
CA VAL A 13 -12.58 5.49 -0.62
C VAL A 13 -11.95 5.03 0.68
N TYR A 14 -10.78 4.38 0.56
CA TYR A 14 -10.05 3.86 1.71
C TYR A 14 -8.63 4.41 1.73
N HIS A 15 -8.18 4.80 2.91
CA HIS A 15 -6.77 5.03 3.18
C HIS A 15 -6.18 3.73 3.69
N VAL A 16 -5.18 3.23 3.00
CA VAL A 16 -4.55 1.94 3.32
C VAL A 16 -3.07 2.16 3.58
N LEU A 17 -2.56 1.52 4.61
CA LEU A 17 -1.13 1.62 4.92
C LEU A 17 -0.59 0.29 5.40
N ASN A 18 0.71 0.10 5.23
CA ASN A 18 1.42 -1.01 5.82
C ASN A 18 2.83 -0.58 6.17
N ARG A 19 3.44 -1.29 7.10
CA ARG A 19 4.74 -0.96 7.64
C ARG A 19 5.67 -2.16 7.54
N ALA A 20 6.95 -1.87 7.26
CA ALA A 20 7.97 -2.89 7.23
C ALA A 20 8.16 -3.54 8.60
N ASN A 21 8.64 -4.78 8.59
CA ASN A 21 8.96 -5.51 9.79
C ASN A 21 10.15 -4.85 10.50
N GLY A 22 9.97 -4.52 11.78
CA GLY A 22 10.99 -3.83 12.55
C GLY A 22 11.31 -2.47 11.96
N ARG A 23 12.59 -2.18 11.77
CA ARG A 23 13.04 -0.92 11.17
C ARG A 23 13.60 -1.13 9.77
N LEU A 24 13.26 -2.23 9.13
CA LEU A 24 13.76 -2.57 7.81
C LEU A 24 13.41 -1.48 6.81
N PRO A 25 14.41 -0.90 6.10
CA PRO A 25 14.14 0.07 5.06
C PRO A 25 13.78 -0.67 3.78
N ILE A 26 12.48 -0.84 3.53
CA ILE A 26 12.03 -1.51 2.30
C ILE A 26 12.24 -0.64 1.08
N PHE A 27 12.45 0.67 1.27
CA PHE A 27 12.79 1.59 0.21
C PHE A 27 14.07 2.34 0.61
N ASP A 28 15.20 1.88 0.11
CA ASP A 28 16.51 2.47 0.40
C ASP A 28 17.14 3.09 -0.84
N GLN A 29 17.01 2.41 -1.98
CA GLN A 29 17.57 2.86 -3.25
C GLN A 29 16.43 3.21 -4.22
N PRO A 30 16.71 4.04 -5.25
CA PRO A 30 15.69 4.35 -6.27
C PRO A 30 15.05 3.12 -6.87
N GLU A 31 15.82 2.05 -7.05
CA GLU A 31 15.33 0.80 -7.62
C GLU A 31 14.30 0.12 -6.73
N ASP A 32 14.37 0.32 -5.41
CA ASP A 32 13.39 -0.23 -4.48
C ASP A 32 12.02 0.42 -4.67
N TYR A 33 12.01 1.73 -4.87
CA TYR A 33 10.78 2.48 -5.18
C TYR A 33 10.21 2.05 -6.51
N GLN A 34 11.06 1.90 -7.52
CA GLN A 34 10.65 1.46 -8.86
C GLN A 34 10.04 0.07 -8.82
N LEU A 35 10.60 -0.84 -8.04
CA LEU A 35 10.07 -2.18 -7.88
C LEU A 35 8.64 -2.14 -7.36
N PHE A 36 8.41 -1.39 -6.29
CA PHE A 36 7.07 -1.28 -5.71
C PHE A 36 6.11 -0.60 -6.69
N GLU A 37 6.53 0.46 -7.33
CA GLU A 37 5.67 1.19 -8.28
C GLU A 37 5.28 0.31 -9.47
N THR A 38 6.20 -0.51 -9.96
CA THR A 38 5.90 -1.47 -11.03
C THR A 38 4.86 -2.48 -10.57
N ILE A 39 5.02 -3.01 -9.37
CA ILE A 39 4.06 -3.97 -8.80
C ILE A 39 2.70 -3.31 -8.57
N LEU A 40 2.69 -2.09 -8.08
CA LEU A 40 1.48 -1.31 -7.86
C LEU A 40 0.73 -1.10 -9.17
N GLU A 41 1.44 -0.75 -10.24
CA GLU A 41 0.86 -0.59 -11.57
C GLU A 41 0.25 -1.90 -12.07
N GLU A 42 0.96 -3.01 -11.92
CA GLU A 42 0.43 -4.33 -12.29
C GLU A 42 -0.84 -4.67 -11.50
N ALA A 43 -0.84 -4.35 -10.20
CA ALA A 43 -2.00 -4.60 -9.33
C ALA A 43 -3.21 -3.76 -9.77
N VAL A 44 -2.98 -2.50 -10.07
CA VAL A 44 -4.04 -1.58 -10.53
C VAL A 44 -4.69 -2.13 -11.79
N GLU A 45 -3.90 -2.59 -12.74
CA GLU A 45 -4.42 -3.16 -13.99
C GLU A 45 -5.13 -4.49 -13.74
N LYS A 46 -4.52 -5.35 -12.94
CA LYS A 46 -5.04 -6.70 -12.68
C LYS A 46 -6.41 -6.69 -12.01
N PHE A 47 -6.62 -5.77 -11.08
CA PHE A 47 -7.85 -5.70 -10.29
C PHE A 47 -8.76 -4.54 -10.69
N ASP A 48 -8.40 -3.83 -11.75
CA ASP A 48 -9.16 -2.66 -12.21
C ASP A 48 -9.43 -1.70 -11.03
N MET A 49 -8.38 -1.45 -10.25
CA MET A 49 -8.47 -0.63 -9.05
C MET A 49 -8.30 0.84 -9.36
N ARG A 50 -9.09 1.67 -8.73
CA ARG A 50 -8.93 3.13 -8.83
C ARG A 50 -7.96 3.59 -7.74
N LEU A 51 -6.73 3.89 -8.13
CA LEU A 51 -5.70 4.42 -7.24
C LEU A 51 -5.73 5.94 -7.34
N LEU A 52 -6.08 6.60 -6.24
CA LEU A 52 -6.24 8.06 -6.22
C LEU A 52 -4.95 8.78 -5.82
N ALA A 53 -4.17 8.19 -4.92
CA ALA A 53 -2.91 8.77 -4.47
C ALA A 53 -2.08 7.71 -3.76
N TYR A 54 -0.78 7.94 -3.67
CA TYR A 54 0.08 7.09 -2.86
C TYR A 54 1.30 7.86 -2.38
N CYS A 55 1.91 7.35 -1.31
CA CYS A 55 3.12 7.91 -0.73
C CYS A 55 3.99 6.78 -0.21
N LEU A 56 5.24 6.74 -0.65
CA LEU A 56 6.21 5.71 -0.25
C LEU A 56 7.26 6.34 0.65
N MET A 57 7.32 5.87 1.88
CA MET A 57 8.30 6.29 2.87
C MET A 57 9.29 5.14 3.09
N PRO A 58 10.50 5.39 3.62
CA PRO A 58 11.54 4.34 3.69
C PRO A 58 11.10 3.02 4.33
N ASN A 59 10.18 3.04 5.28
CA ASN A 59 9.77 1.83 5.99
C ASN A 59 8.25 1.61 6.04
N HIS A 60 7.50 2.37 5.26
CA HIS A 60 6.05 2.21 5.18
C HIS A 60 5.51 2.95 3.96
N TRP A 61 4.25 2.67 3.63
CA TRP A 61 3.59 3.36 2.53
C TRP A 61 2.11 3.57 2.82
N HIS A 62 1.57 4.55 2.12
CA HIS A 62 0.14 4.90 2.16
C HIS A 62 -0.42 4.84 0.75
N LEU A 63 -1.61 4.26 0.62
CA LEU A 63 -2.36 4.25 -0.63
C LEU A 63 -3.75 4.80 -0.37
N VAL A 64 -4.29 5.53 -1.33
CA VAL A 64 -5.68 5.95 -1.32
C VAL A 64 -6.36 5.23 -2.47
N LEU A 65 -7.24 4.31 -2.14
CA LEU A 65 -7.87 3.39 -3.08
C LEU A 65 -9.38 3.58 -3.12
N TYR A 66 -9.95 3.38 -4.30
CA TYR A 66 -11.38 3.51 -4.51
C TYR A 66 -11.89 2.25 -5.22
N PRO A 67 -12.10 1.14 -4.48
CA PRO A 67 -12.50 -0.14 -5.07
C PRO A 67 -13.90 -0.05 -5.69
N LYS A 68 -14.12 -0.83 -6.75
CA LYS A 68 -15.41 -0.86 -7.45
C LYS A 68 -16.40 -1.83 -6.84
N GLU A 69 -15.90 -3.00 -6.39
CA GLU A 69 -16.75 -4.10 -5.91
C GLU A 69 -16.38 -4.47 -4.48
N ASP A 70 -17.34 -5.07 -3.78
CA ASP A 70 -17.09 -5.62 -2.45
C ASP A 70 -15.99 -6.68 -2.53
N GLY A 71 -15.06 -6.66 -1.58
CA GLY A 71 -13.96 -7.62 -1.54
C GLY A 71 -12.77 -7.28 -2.41
N ASP A 72 -12.87 -6.30 -3.28
CA ASP A 72 -11.77 -5.91 -4.17
C ASP A 72 -10.55 -5.41 -3.38
N LEU A 73 -10.78 -4.71 -2.28
CA LEU A 73 -9.69 -4.19 -1.47
C LEU A 73 -8.81 -5.32 -0.94
N ALA A 74 -9.41 -6.35 -0.37
CA ALA A 74 -8.67 -7.49 0.18
C ALA A 74 -7.93 -8.24 -0.92
N ARG A 75 -8.55 -8.44 -2.06
CA ARG A 75 -7.90 -9.12 -3.20
C ARG A 75 -6.71 -8.34 -3.71
N PHE A 76 -6.89 -7.03 -3.89
CA PHE A 76 -5.82 -6.13 -4.34
C PHE A 76 -4.66 -6.13 -3.35
N MET A 77 -4.96 -5.91 -2.07
CA MET A 77 -3.93 -5.81 -1.05
C MET A 77 -3.19 -7.13 -0.84
N GLY A 78 -3.90 -8.24 -0.89
CA GLY A 78 -3.28 -9.57 -0.77
C GLY A 78 -2.27 -9.82 -1.89
N TRP A 79 -2.66 -9.56 -3.12
CA TRP A 79 -1.76 -9.72 -4.27
C TRP A 79 -0.57 -8.77 -4.19
N LEU A 80 -0.84 -7.49 -3.88
CA LEU A 80 0.19 -6.45 -3.82
C LEU A 80 1.26 -6.79 -2.79
N THR A 81 0.86 -7.07 -1.55
CA THR A 81 1.81 -7.31 -0.46
C THR A 81 2.56 -8.62 -0.63
N ASN A 82 1.89 -9.67 -1.08
CA ASN A 82 2.54 -10.96 -1.31
C ASN A 82 3.52 -10.89 -2.48
N THR A 83 3.15 -10.21 -3.55
CA THR A 83 4.01 -10.04 -4.72
C THR A 83 5.22 -9.17 -4.37
N HIS A 84 5.00 -8.09 -3.64
CA HIS A 84 6.09 -7.21 -3.19
C HIS A 84 7.07 -7.97 -2.31
N THR A 85 6.57 -8.70 -1.32
CA THR A 85 7.40 -9.50 -0.41
C THR A 85 8.28 -10.47 -1.20
N ARG A 86 7.68 -11.21 -2.11
CA ARG A 86 8.38 -12.25 -2.88
C ARG A 86 9.43 -11.64 -3.81
N ARG A 87 9.06 -10.61 -4.58
CA ARG A 87 9.98 -9.97 -5.52
C ARG A 87 11.08 -9.19 -4.80
N TRP A 88 10.75 -8.57 -3.65
CA TRP A 88 11.73 -7.84 -2.84
C TRP A 88 12.81 -8.80 -2.32
N HIS A 89 12.43 -9.94 -1.77
CA HIS A 89 13.38 -10.93 -1.28
C HIS A 89 14.23 -11.52 -2.40
N THR A 90 13.64 -11.74 -3.56
CA THR A 90 14.38 -12.20 -4.73
C THR A 90 15.41 -11.15 -5.16
N TRP A 91 15.00 -9.90 -5.21
CA TRP A 91 15.87 -8.78 -5.57
C TRP A 91 17.02 -8.61 -4.59
N LYS A 92 16.78 -8.74 -3.30
CA LYS A 92 17.77 -8.54 -2.25
C LYS A 92 18.56 -9.82 -1.91
N GLY A 93 18.18 -10.97 -2.44
CA GLY A 93 18.83 -12.24 -2.12
C GLY A 93 18.55 -12.70 -0.70
N THR A 94 17.37 -12.39 -0.16
CA THR A 94 17.00 -12.66 1.23
C THR A 94 15.85 -13.64 1.37
N ILE A 95 15.66 -14.50 0.38
CA ILE A 95 14.59 -15.51 0.41
C ILE A 95 14.72 -16.37 1.67
N GLY A 96 13.62 -16.49 2.42
CA GLY A 96 13.60 -17.30 3.65
C GLY A 96 14.04 -16.57 4.90
N GLN A 97 14.37 -15.28 4.82
CA GLN A 97 14.86 -14.51 5.97
C GLN A 97 13.77 -13.78 6.76
N GLY A 98 12.51 -14.17 6.59
CA GLY A 98 11.42 -13.66 7.41
C GLY A 98 10.47 -12.74 6.68
N HIS A 99 9.62 -12.07 7.46
CA HIS A 99 8.56 -11.24 6.93
C HIS A 99 9.08 -9.87 6.50
N LEU A 100 8.65 -9.42 5.33
CA LEU A 100 8.92 -8.06 4.87
C LEU A 100 8.08 -7.05 5.65
N TYR A 101 6.81 -7.38 5.86
CA TYR A 101 5.87 -6.52 6.56
C TYR A 101 5.69 -6.96 8.00
N GLN A 102 5.50 -6.00 8.91
CA GLN A 102 5.28 -6.25 10.32
C GLN A 102 4.02 -7.07 10.56
N GLY A 103 2.98 -6.83 9.76
CA GLY A 103 1.72 -7.51 9.88
C GLY A 103 0.83 -7.21 8.70
N ARG A 104 -0.47 -7.37 8.92
CA ARG A 104 -1.47 -7.09 7.90
C ARG A 104 -1.58 -5.58 7.68
N TYR A 105 -1.95 -5.19 6.46
CA TYR A 105 -2.22 -3.79 6.16
C TYR A 105 -3.36 -3.26 7.04
N LYS A 106 -3.35 -1.95 7.27
CA LYS A 106 -4.44 -1.25 7.94
C LYS A 106 -5.22 -0.46 6.90
N SER A 107 -6.54 -0.42 7.05
CA SER A 107 -7.40 0.32 6.15
C SER A 107 -8.40 1.15 6.94
N PHE A 108 -8.64 2.36 6.48
CA PHE A 108 -9.57 3.31 7.09
C PHE A 108 -10.52 3.81 6.02
N LEU A 109 -11.81 3.72 6.30
CA LEU A 109 -12.82 4.29 5.41
C LEU A 109 -12.70 5.80 5.43
N CYS A 110 -12.54 6.41 4.25
CA CYS A 110 -12.56 7.85 4.12
C CYS A 110 -14.01 8.28 3.96
N GLU A 111 -14.54 8.96 4.94
CA GLU A 111 -15.83 9.60 4.80
C GLU A 111 -15.67 10.83 3.93
N GLU A 112 -16.72 11.20 3.24
CA GLU A 112 -16.69 12.21 2.19
C GLU A 112 -16.16 13.57 2.62
N ASP A 113 -15.85 14.36 1.62
CA ASP A 113 -15.60 15.80 1.71
C ASP A 113 -14.24 16.16 2.26
N GLN A 114 -14.22 17.00 3.29
CA GLN A 114 -12.99 17.58 3.80
C GLN A 114 -12.01 16.58 4.36
N HIS A 115 -12.52 15.51 4.96
CA HIS A 115 -11.65 14.48 5.51
C HIS A 115 -10.83 13.81 4.41
N PHE A 116 -11.49 13.47 3.31
CA PHE A 116 -10.83 12.89 2.14
C PHE A 116 -9.81 13.86 1.54
N LEU A 117 -10.20 15.13 1.36
CA LEU A 117 -9.29 16.14 0.82
C LEU A 117 -8.08 16.36 1.73
N THR A 118 -8.28 16.36 3.03
CA THR A 118 -7.19 16.47 4.01
C THR A 118 -6.25 15.29 3.89
N LEU A 119 -6.80 14.09 3.75
CA LEU A 119 -6.02 12.87 3.62
C LEU A 119 -5.20 12.87 2.32
N VAL A 120 -5.80 13.25 1.20
CA VAL A 120 -5.09 13.33 -0.08
C VAL A 120 -3.94 14.33 0.02
N ARG A 121 -4.17 15.47 0.62
CA ARG A 121 -3.12 16.47 0.83
C ARG A 121 -1.99 15.93 1.72
N TYR A 122 -2.34 15.19 2.75
CA TYR A 122 -1.35 14.57 3.62
C TYR A 122 -0.47 13.59 2.85
N VAL A 123 -1.08 12.72 2.04
CA VAL A 123 -0.36 11.74 1.22
C VAL A 123 0.55 12.45 0.21
N GLU A 124 0.03 13.44 -0.50
CA GLU A 124 0.81 14.23 -1.46
C GLU A 124 1.99 14.94 -0.79
N ARG A 125 1.76 15.52 0.38
CA ARG A 125 2.79 16.21 1.14
C ARG A 125 3.91 15.24 1.54
N ASN A 126 3.57 14.05 1.99
CA ASN A 126 4.56 13.04 2.36
C ASN A 126 5.35 12.55 1.14
N ALA A 127 4.69 12.35 0.02
CA ALA A 127 5.36 11.97 -1.23
C ALA A 127 6.35 13.04 -1.67
N LYS A 128 5.95 14.31 -1.59
CA LYS A 128 6.81 15.43 -1.93
C LYS A 128 8.01 15.52 -0.98
N LYS A 129 7.77 15.35 0.32
CA LYS A 129 8.82 15.36 1.33
C LYS A 129 9.83 14.25 1.10
N ALA A 130 9.39 13.12 0.59
CA ALA A 130 10.27 11.99 0.28
C ALA A 130 10.91 12.08 -1.12
N ASN A 131 10.71 13.18 -1.83
CA ASN A 131 11.21 13.41 -3.20
C ASN A 131 10.71 12.40 -4.22
N LEU A 132 9.48 11.95 -4.07
CA LEU A 132 8.86 11.00 -4.99
C LEU A 132 7.98 11.69 -6.04
N VAL A 133 7.76 12.97 -5.86
CA VAL A 133 6.93 13.78 -6.74
C VAL A 133 7.67 15.07 -7.08
#